data_bb876a54aaf8e636cf9d884a7f9bd468
#
_entry.id   bb876a54aaf8e636cf9d884a7f9bd468
#
_cell.length_a   1.000
_cell.length_b   1.000
_cell.length_c   1.000
_cell.angle_alpha   90.00
_cell.angle_beta   90.00
_cell.angle_gamma   90.00
#
_symmetry.space_group_name_H-M   'P 1'
#
loop_
_entity.id
_entity.type
_entity.pdbx_description
1 polymer ?
#
loop_
_entity_poly.entity_id
_entity_poly.type
_entity_poly.pdbx_seq_one_letter_code
_entity_poly.pdbx_strand_id
1 'polypeptide(L)'
;FASIASTANLTAKKSNLEIHKTVDKKSVKIGDTLTYTISVKNNGDKVAKAIIYDNVPEGTVLLNKDNNEDENTKKLTWRVTVEPGKTENVEFTVRVKAEKGTIKNSAIVNGKTTEETETGIINITGKKEVNTSEAKVGDILTYTIKLTNSGNGDGKVTVTDEIPTGTRIKDENTTGYNKETNTMTWSDVEVKAGKSVELTLEVVVKDDTTDTVKNVAKIDNKEIPEKPETKVANITGTKKVDKTEAKVGDTLTYTITLTNSGNATGTVTVTDPIPEGTKIKVATTDGYDLETNTMTWKNVEVKAGKSVELTLEVVVEDNTSVIKNKAYVDDNKIPEEPETAVKHHYTVEHYTENLDGTYSKVEKDTVVSEDVEIGTKVTYEANKYDGFTFDDSKTENKDATVPDNNNLVVKLYYTRRNDLSYTVYYKEQGTENELADAKVVDGKTFGDVVTENAIDIDGYNKVNPTSAEITITTGTNEYTFYYTKRNDLSYTVYYKEQGTENE
;
A
#
# COMPACT_ATOMS: atom_id res chain seq x y z
N PHE A 1 -29.01 -124.97 -19.75
CA PHE A 1 -29.36 -123.90 -18.84
C PHE A 1 -28.14 -122.95 -18.68
N ALA A 2 -28.29 -121.76 -19.18
CA ALA A 2 -27.30 -120.78 -18.97
C ALA A 2 -27.72 -119.91 -17.75
N SER A 3 -26.88 -119.86 -16.72
CA SER A 3 -27.09 -119.03 -15.58
C SER A 3 -26.49 -117.60 -15.90
N ILE A 4 -27.36 -116.65 -15.92
CA ILE A 4 -26.95 -115.24 -16.02
C ILE A 4 -26.57 -114.78 -14.61
N ALA A 5 -25.27 -114.64 -14.34
CA ALA A 5 -24.78 -113.98 -13.16
C ALA A 5 -24.84 -112.48 -13.37
N SER A 6 -25.78 -111.81 -12.75
CA SER A 6 -25.78 -110.34 -12.72
C SER A 6 -24.84 -109.91 -11.61
N THR A 7 -23.72 -109.28 -11.94
CA THR A 7 -22.82 -108.55 -11.00
C THR A 7 -23.43 -107.19 -10.69
N ALA A 8 -24.05 -107.02 -9.56
CA ALA A 8 -24.43 -105.77 -9.02
C ALA A 8 -23.18 -105.01 -8.49
N ASN A 9 -22.70 -104.01 -9.18
CA ASN A 9 -21.66 -103.11 -8.65
C ASN A 9 -22.25 -102.31 -7.50
N LEU A 10 -22.04 -102.76 -6.29
CA LEU A 10 -22.35 -101.97 -5.10
C LEU A 10 -21.26 -100.94 -4.91
N THR A 11 -21.49 -99.74 -5.41
CA THR A 11 -20.65 -98.53 -5.07
C THR A 11 -21.06 -98.08 -3.68
N ALA A 12 -20.13 -98.24 -2.69
CA ALA A 12 -20.39 -97.81 -1.33
C ALA A 12 -20.55 -96.27 -1.30
N LYS A 13 -21.71 -95.80 -0.89
CA LYS A 13 -21.95 -94.36 -0.71
C LYS A 13 -20.98 -93.76 0.32
N LYS A 14 -20.26 -92.72 -0.04
CA LYS A 14 -19.29 -92.02 0.82
C LYS A 14 -19.66 -90.56 1.02
N SER A 15 -19.47 -90.06 2.23
CA SER A 15 -19.50 -88.62 2.47
C SER A 15 -18.12 -88.08 2.13
N ASN A 16 -18.09 -86.92 1.47
CA ASN A 16 -16.87 -86.17 1.13
C ASN A 16 -17.07 -84.65 1.46
N LEU A 17 -16.48 -84.24 2.58
CA LEU A 17 -16.65 -82.89 3.06
C LEU A 17 -15.53 -81.97 2.54
N GLU A 18 -15.94 -80.92 1.85
CA GLU A 18 -15.14 -79.76 1.51
C GLU A 18 -15.45 -78.68 2.54
N ILE A 19 -14.40 -78.03 3.09
CA ILE A 19 -14.54 -77.14 4.21
C ILE A 19 -13.81 -75.79 3.85
N HIS A 20 -14.49 -74.69 4.06
CA HIS A 20 -13.93 -73.37 3.87
C HIS A 20 -14.25 -72.45 5.04
N LYS A 21 -13.34 -71.51 5.33
CA LYS A 21 -13.57 -70.46 6.28
C LYS A 21 -13.30 -69.12 5.63
N THR A 22 -14.19 -68.13 5.82
CA THR A 22 -14.06 -66.83 5.34
C THR A 22 -14.27 -65.75 6.44
N VAL A 23 -13.80 -64.54 6.23
CA VAL A 23 -14.07 -63.37 7.05
C VAL A 23 -14.54 -62.28 6.17
N ASP A 24 -15.48 -61.46 6.65
CA ASP A 24 -16.15 -60.40 5.87
C ASP A 24 -15.23 -59.22 5.54
N LYS A 25 -14.14 -59.01 6.31
CA LYS A 25 -13.25 -57.87 6.13
C LYS A 25 -11.77 -58.25 6.20
N LYS A 26 -10.96 -57.70 5.29
CA LYS A 26 -9.49 -57.84 5.26
C LYS A 26 -8.75 -56.89 6.17
N SER A 27 -9.40 -55.74 6.50
CA SER A 27 -8.84 -54.69 7.35
C SER A 27 -9.94 -54.11 8.25
N VAL A 28 -9.61 -53.80 9.50
CA VAL A 28 -10.56 -53.28 10.52
C VAL A 28 -9.89 -52.32 11.48
N LYS A 29 -10.70 -51.43 12.07
CA LYS A 29 -10.29 -50.58 13.19
C LYS A 29 -10.67 -51.22 14.52
N ILE A 30 -10.02 -50.80 15.61
CA ILE A 30 -10.49 -51.16 16.96
C ILE A 30 -11.96 -50.77 17.13
N GLY A 31 -12.74 -51.66 17.72
CA GLY A 31 -14.19 -51.49 17.92
C GLY A 31 -15.06 -51.99 16.78
N ASP A 32 -14.50 -52.20 15.58
CA ASP A 32 -15.21 -52.81 14.45
C ASP A 32 -15.63 -54.26 14.73
N THR A 33 -16.55 -54.77 13.93
CA THR A 33 -16.99 -56.15 13.97
C THR A 33 -16.42 -56.94 12.80
N LEU A 34 -16.10 -58.22 13.06
CA LEU A 34 -15.76 -59.23 12.06
C LEU A 34 -16.76 -60.35 12.13
N THR A 35 -17.27 -60.76 10.98
CA THR A 35 -18.13 -61.95 10.85
C THR A 35 -17.37 -63.07 10.15
N TYR A 36 -17.21 -64.18 10.84
CA TYR A 36 -16.61 -65.39 10.30
C TYR A 36 -17.71 -66.33 9.86
N THR A 37 -17.56 -66.92 8.64
CA THR A 37 -18.44 -67.96 8.09
C THR A 37 -17.63 -69.21 7.83
N ILE A 38 -18.06 -70.36 8.38
CA ILE A 38 -17.50 -71.65 8.12
C ILE A 38 -18.50 -72.48 7.28
N SER A 39 -18.11 -72.77 6.06
CA SER A 39 -18.92 -73.57 5.09
C SER A 39 -18.47 -75.00 5.03
N VAL A 40 -19.42 -75.87 5.14
CA VAL A 40 -19.19 -77.37 5.03
C VAL A 40 -20.06 -77.87 3.89
N LYS A 41 -19.46 -78.23 2.77
CA LYS A 41 -20.13 -78.82 1.60
C LYS A 41 -19.91 -80.30 1.51
N ASN A 42 -20.98 -81.09 1.26
CA ASN A 42 -20.87 -82.47 1.06
C ASN A 42 -20.90 -82.84 -0.44
N ASN A 43 -19.73 -83.14 -0.98
CA ASN A 43 -19.56 -83.51 -2.40
C ASN A 43 -19.73 -85.05 -2.57
N GLY A 44 -20.10 -85.80 -1.50
CA GLY A 44 -20.38 -87.18 -1.52
C GLY A 44 -21.86 -87.50 -1.79
N ASP A 45 -22.20 -88.75 -1.83
CA ASP A 45 -23.56 -89.34 -2.11
C ASP A 45 -24.26 -89.83 -0.84
N LYS A 46 -23.66 -89.68 0.34
CA LYS A 46 -24.19 -90.07 1.66
C LYS A 46 -24.27 -88.83 2.57
N VAL A 47 -25.34 -88.75 3.37
CA VAL A 47 -25.49 -87.68 4.41
C VAL A 47 -24.25 -87.68 5.33
N ALA A 48 -23.71 -86.54 5.60
CA ALA A 48 -22.57 -86.35 6.47
C ALA A 48 -22.96 -85.60 7.76
N LYS A 49 -22.37 -86.03 8.90
CA LYS A 49 -22.41 -85.25 10.15
C LYS A 49 -21.07 -84.55 10.34
N ALA A 50 -21.09 -83.24 10.58
CA ALA A 50 -19.90 -82.46 10.85
C ALA A 50 -19.97 -81.84 12.26
N ILE A 51 -18.84 -82.00 12.98
CA ILE A 51 -18.60 -81.30 14.23
C ILE A 51 -17.56 -80.22 13.92
N ILE A 52 -17.94 -78.96 14.13
CA ILE A 52 -17.13 -77.78 13.85
C ILE A 52 -16.66 -77.22 15.18
N TYR A 53 -15.35 -76.98 15.30
CA TYR A 53 -14.73 -76.28 16.41
C TYR A 53 -14.04 -75.01 15.89
N ASP A 54 -14.22 -73.92 16.63
CA ASP A 54 -13.50 -72.68 16.40
C ASP A 54 -13.11 -72.04 17.73
N ASN A 55 -12.14 -71.17 17.72
CA ASN A 55 -11.79 -70.36 18.88
C ASN A 55 -12.13 -68.86 18.61
N VAL A 56 -12.60 -68.15 19.63
CA VAL A 56 -12.69 -66.70 19.54
C VAL A 56 -11.28 -66.14 19.29
N PRO A 57 -11.02 -65.46 18.16
CA PRO A 57 -9.67 -65.04 17.82
C PRO A 57 -9.07 -64.15 18.90
N GLU A 58 -7.76 -64.27 19.11
CA GLU A 58 -7.04 -63.35 20.00
C GLU A 58 -7.21 -61.88 19.59
N GLY A 59 -7.34 -60.95 20.54
CA GLY A 59 -7.59 -59.57 20.31
C GLY A 59 -9.04 -59.21 19.95
N THR A 60 -9.98 -60.16 20.11
CA THR A 60 -11.42 -59.94 19.86
C THR A 60 -12.29 -60.38 21.04
N VAL A 61 -13.55 -60.04 21.00
CA VAL A 61 -14.60 -60.46 21.95
C VAL A 61 -15.82 -60.87 21.16
N LEU A 62 -16.37 -62.05 21.50
CA LEU A 62 -17.60 -62.63 20.92
C LEU A 62 -18.79 -61.73 21.19
N LEU A 63 -19.60 -61.40 20.16
CA LEU A 63 -20.80 -60.60 20.28
C LEU A 63 -22.09 -61.44 20.42
N ASN A 64 -22.24 -62.44 19.62
CA ASN A 64 -23.40 -63.36 19.70
C ASN A 64 -23.06 -64.56 20.62
N LYS A 65 -23.53 -64.46 21.87
CA LYS A 65 -23.45 -65.51 22.88
C LYS A 65 -24.61 -66.47 22.71
N ASP A 66 -24.65 -67.21 21.60
CA ASP A 66 -25.49 -68.38 21.50
C ASP A 66 -24.84 -69.51 22.26
N ASN A 67 -25.65 -70.51 22.75
CA ASN A 67 -25.22 -71.61 23.62
C ASN A 67 -24.06 -72.48 23.07
N ASN A 68 -23.30 -71.99 22.10
CA ASN A 68 -22.21 -72.69 21.43
C ASN A 68 -20.81 -72.38 21.98
N GLU A 69 -20.72 -71.40 22.93
CA GLU A 69 -19.45 -70.95 23.54
C GLU A 69 -19.22 -71.70 24.88
N ASP A 70 -18.07 -72.33 25.03
CA ASP A 70 -17.52 -72.66 26.35
C ASP A 70 -16.81 -71.42 26.94
N GLU A 71 -17.43 -70.76 27.91
CA GLU A 71 -16.93 -69.56 28.56
C GLU A 71 -15.52 -69.68 29.14
N ASN A 72 -15.13 -70.91 29.56
CA ASN A 72 -13.81 -71.17 30.15
C ASN A 72 -12.70 -71.30 29.09
N THR A 73 -13.00 -71.90 27.96
CA THR A 73 -12.02 -72.14 26.89
C THR A 73 -12.13 -71.19 25.70
N LYS A 74 -13.19 -70.36 25.64
CA LYS A 74 -13.56 -69.51 24.49
C LYS A 74 -13.71 -70.34 23.18
N LYS A 75 -14.04 -71.64 23.32
CA LYS A 75 -14.21 -72.56 22.20
C LYS A 75 -15.66 -72.53 21.75
N LEU A 76 -15.85 -72.41 20.47
CA LEU A 76 -17.15 -72.50 19.81
C LEU A 76 -17.34 -73.91 19.24
N THR A 77 -18.54 -74.50 19.36
CA THR A 77 -18.84 -75.82 18.86
C THR A 77 -20.20 -75.91 18.18
N TRP A 78 -20.22 -76.30 16.93
CA TRP A 78 -21.46 -76.58 16.18
C TRP A 78 -21.53 -78.05 15.72
N ARG A 79 -22.75 -78.55 15.59
CA ARG A 79 -23.04 -79.89 15.06
C ARG A 79 -24.03 -79.69 13.92
N VAL A 80 -23.61 -79.98 12.69
CA VAL A 80 -24.45 -79.86 11.50
C VAL A 80 -24.57 -81.19 10.75
N THR A 81 -25.71 -81.34 10.08
CA THR A 81 -25.96 -82.48 9.17
C THR A 81 -26.01 -81.96 7.75
N VAL A 82 -25.18 -82.48 6.86
CA VAL A 82 -25.01 -81.95 5.50
C VAL A 82 -25.49 -83.04 4.50
N GLU A 83 -26.58 -82.74 3.83
CA GLU A 83 -27.14 -83.63 2.82
C GLU A 83 -26.22 -83.71 1.57
N PRO A 84 -26.31 -84.79 0.78
CA PRO A 84 -25.56 -84.92 -0.47
C PRO A 84 -25.76 -83.72 -1.40
N GLY A 85 -24.62 -83.12 -1.86
CA GLY A 85 -24.61 -81.93 -2.76
C GLY A 85 -25.01 -80.66 -2.10
N LYS A 86 -25.27 -80.60 -0.77
CA LYS A 86 -25.64 -79.38 -0.03
C LYS A 86 -24.45 -78.77 0.73
N THR A 87 -24.61 -77.50 1.07
CA THR A 87 -23.67 -76.73 1.90
C THR A 87 -24.41 -76.29 3.14
N GLU A 88 -23.82 -76.45 4.33
CA GLU A 88 -24.27 -75.84 5.58
C GLU A 88 -23.23 -74.82 6.04
N ASN A 89 -23.74 -73.69 6.53
CA ASN A 89 -22.91 -72.58 7.02
C ASN A 89 -23.18 -72.32 8.50
N VAL A 90 -22.11 -72.02 9.25
CA VAL A 90 -22.21 -71.53 10.61
C VAL A 90 -21.45 -70.19 10.68
N GLU A 91 -22.00 -69.26 11.45
CA GLU A 91 -21.45 -67.95 11.55
C GLU A 91 -21.28 -67.46 13.00
N PHE A 92 -20.28 -66.67 13.26
CA PHE A 92 -20.15 -65.97 14.51
C PHE A 92 -19.50 -64.53 14.27
N THR A 93 -19.86 -63.60 15.13
CA THR A 93 -19.39 -62.19 15.01
C THR A 93 -18.62 -61.86 16.26
N VAL A 94 -17.48 -61.21 16.05
CA VAL A 94 -16.61 -60.71 17.12
C VAL A 94 -16.41 -59.19 17.00
N ARG A 95 -16.14 -58.49 18.11
CA ARG A 95 -15.70 -57.13 18.15
C ARG A 95 -14.19 -57.07 18.36
N VAL A 96 -13.51 -56.27 17.55
CA VAL A 96 -12.07 -56.07 17.63
C VAL A 96 -11.70 -55.23 18.86
N LYS A 97 -10.73 -55.72 19.63
CA LYS A 97 -10.14 -55.06 20.82
C LYS A 97 -8.65 -54.78 20.66
N ALA A 98 -7.98 -55.50 19.80
CA ALA A 98 -6.57 -55.30 19.54
C ALA A 98 -6.33 -53.95 18.81
N GLU A 99 -5.27 -53.26 19.20
CA GLU A 99 -4.90 -51.94 18.65
C GLU A 99 -3.94 -52.05 17.46
N LYS A 100 -3.29 -53.20 17.30
CA LYS A 100 -2.30 -53.45 16.23
C LYS A 100 -2.15 -54.96 15.98
N GLY A 101 -1.54 -55.28 14.86
CA GLY A 101 -1.25 -56.67 14.49
C GLY A 101 -2.24 -57.18 13.44
N THR A 102 -2.31 -58.53 13.33
CA THR A 102 -3.18 -59.25 12.42
C THR A 102 -4.01 -60.23 13.23
N ILE A 103 -5.33 -60.19 13.07
CA ILE A 103 -6.25 -61.18 13.64
C ILE A 103 -6.25 -62.38 12.72
N LYS A 104 -5.87 -63.52 13.26
CA LYS A 104 -5.81 -64.85 12.56
C LYS A 104 -6.84 -65.76 13.12
N ASN A 105 -7.51 -66.55 12.26
CA ASN A 105 -8.46 -67.49 12.69
C ASN A 105 -8.61 -68.72 11.73
N SER A 106 -8.68 -69.89 12.27
CA SER A 106 -8.99 -71.13 11.54
C SER A 106 -9.98 -72.01 12.33
N ALA A 107 -10.72 -72.83 11.66
CA ALA A 107 -11.66 -73.80 12.28
C ALA A 107 -11.23 -75.27 12.05
N ILE A 108 -11.72 -76.18 12.88
CA ILE A 108 -11.50 -77.62 12.75
C ILE A 108 -12.84 -78.25 12.49
N VAL A 109 -12.96 -78.99 11.40
CA VAL A 109 -14.16 -79.74 11.03
C VAL A 109 -13.81 -81.23 10.93
N ASN A 110 -14.39 -82.06 11.82
CA ASN A 110 -14.10 -83.53 11.92
C ASN A 110 -12.58 -83.83 11.89
N GLY A 111 -11.76 -83.01 12.62
CA GLY A 111 -10.31 -83.16 12.72
C GLY A 111 -9.50 -82.59 11.56
N LYS A 112 -10.10 -81.95 10.55
CA LYS A 112 -9.44 -81.28 9.48
C LYS A 112 -9.50 -79.77 9.75
N THR A 113 -8.36 -79.04 9.62
CA THR A 113 -8.26 -77.56 9.79
C THR A 113 -8.61 -76.87 8.47
N THR A 114 -9.38 -75.79 8.54
CA THR A 114 -9.64 -74.88 7.41
C THR A 114 -8.40 -74.06 7.09
N GLU A 115 -8.41 -73.36 5.95
CA GLU A 115 -7.47 -72.32 5.71
C GLU A 115 -7.58 -71.25 6.80
N GLU A 116 -6.47 -70.63 7.17
CA GLU A 116 -6.43 -69.53 8.12
C GLU A 116 -6.89 -68.21 7.43
N THR A 117 -7.84 -67.54 8.04
CA THR A 117 -8.23 -66.17 7.63
C THR A 117 -7.35 -65.16 8.35
N GLU A 118 -6.97 -64.11 7.64
CA GLU A 118 -6.18 -63.00 8.18
C GLU A 118 -6.91 -61.67 7.99
N THR A 119 -6.97 -60.86 9.05
CA THR A 119 -7.51 -59.50 9.02
C THR A 119 -6.51 -58.54 9.68
N GLY A 120 -5.99 -57.59 8.91
CA GLY A 120 -5.07 -56.59 9.43
C GLY A 120 -5.79 -55.51 10.25
N ILE A 121 -5.18 -55.06 11.33
CA ILE A 121 -5.70 -53.97 12.14
C ILE A 121 -5.19 -52.67 11.57
N ILE A 122 -6.09 -51.72 11.38
CA ILE A 122 -5.81 -50.34 10.96
C ILE A 122 -5.56 -49.50 12.21
N ASN A 123 -4.40 -48.84 12.28
CA ASN A 123 -4.08 -47.89 13.35
C ASN A 123 -3.44 -46.63 12.74
N ILE A 124 -4.30 -45.70 12.30
CA ILE A 124 -3.87 -44.43 11.68
C ILE A 124 -3.90 -43.33 12.74
N THR A 125 -2.74 -42.72 12.94
CA THR A 125 -2.57 -41.52 13.77
C THR A 125 -2.09 -40.35 12.91
N GLY A 126 -2.33 -39.13 13.36
CA GLY A 126 -1.87 -37.90 12.69
C GLY A 126 -0.95 -37.10 13.58
N LYS A 127 -0.01 -36.37 12.95
CA LYS A 127 0.79 -35.32 13.54
C LYS A 127 0.64 -34.09 12.67
N LYS A 128 0.47 -32.89 13.29
CA LYS A 128 0.32 -31.63 12.57
C LYS A 128 1.45 -30.67 12.94
N GLU A 129 2.02 -30.03 11.94
CA GLU A 129 3.10 -29.06 12.09
C GLU A 129 2.80 -27.83 11.21
N VAL A 130 3.44 -26.70 11.51
CA VAL A 130 3.45 -25.48 10.70
C VAL A 130 4.89 -25.13 10.33
N ASN A 131 5.09 -24.50 9.19
CA ASN A 131 6.42 -24.14 8.66
C ASN A 131 7.15 -23.09 9.50
N THR A 132 6.43 -22.26 10.29
CA THR A 132 7.03 -21.20 11.11
C THR A 132 6.22 -20.94 12.38
N SER A 133 6.91 -20.54 13.46
CA SER A 133 6.31 -20.11 14.72
C SER A 133 6.05 -18.61 14.81
N GLU A 134 6.59 -17.82 13.84
CA GLU A 134 6.37 -16.37 13.72
C GLU A 134 6.17 -16.01 12.27
N ALA A 135 5.25 -15.09 11.98
CA ALA A 135 4.90 -14.65 10.64
C ALA A 135 4.48 -13.17 10.64
N LYS A 136 4.42 -12.57 9.45
CA LYS A 136 3.83 -11.25 9.23
C LYS A 136 2.46 -11.39 8.55
N VAL A 137 1.68 -10.33 8.62
CA VAL A 137 0.52 -10.14 7.75
C VAL A 137 0.94 -10.34 6.28
N GLY A 138 0.14 -11.10 5.53
CA GLY A 138 0.41 -11.46 4.13
C GLY A 138 1.28 -12.71 3.94
N ASP A 139 1.97 -13.19 4.97
CA ASP A 139 2.78 -14.41 4.88
C ASP A 139 1.92 -15.64 4.67
N ILE A 140 2.51 -16.65 4.03
CA ILE A 140 1.89 -17.96 3.82
C ILE A 140 2.32 -18.90 4.94
N LEU A 141 1.33 -19.40 5.69
CA LEU A 141 1.52 -20.50 6.62
C LEU A 141 1.21 -21.82 5.92
N THR A 142 2.16 -22.75 5.93
CA THR A 142 2.01 -24.09 5.39
C THR A 142 1.90 -25.09 6.54
N TYR A 143 0.70 -25.65 6.71
CA TYR A 143 0.46 -26.73 7.65
C TYR A 143 0.66 -28.07 6.96
N THR A 144 1.42 -28.95 7.60
CA THR A 144 1.63 -30.35 7.15
C THR A 144 0.98 -31.30 8.15
N ILE A 145 0.07 -32.13 7.67
CA ILE A 145 -0.55 -33.20 8.43
C ILE A 145 0.04 -34.54 7.95
N LYS A 146 0.83 -35.18 8.77
CA LYS A 146 1.42 -36.48 8.50
C LYS A 146 0.55 -37.58 9.13
N LEU A 147 -0.11 -38.37 8.29
CA LEU A 147 -0.85 -39.55 8.68
C LEU A 147 0.09 -40.76 8.69
N THR A 148 0.10 -41.54 9.76
CA THR A 148 0.92 -42.76 9.86
C THR A 148 0.04 -43.93 10.27
N ASN A 149 0.04 -45.01 9.47
CA ASN A 149 -0.63 -46.24 9.78
C ASN A 149 0.38 -47.24 10.38
N SER A 150 0.39 -47.36 11.71
CA SER A 150 1.23 -48.32 12.43
C SER A 150 0.63 -49.73 12.51
N GLY A 151 -0.55 -49.91 11.90
CA GLY A 151 -1.24 -51.20 11.84
C GLY A 151 -0.80 -52.09 10.68
N ASN A 152 -1.37 -53.30 10.60
CA ASN A 152 -1.10 -54.31 9.59
C ASN A 152 -2.15 -54.35 8.46
N GLY A 153 -3.22 -53.59 8.60
CA GLY A 153 -4.28 -53.45 7.59
C GLY A 153 -4.22 -52.11 6.88
N ASP A 154 -4.47 -52.08 5.57
CA ASP A 154 -4.66 -50.86 4.80
C ASP A 154 -5.93 -50.16 5.27
N GLY A 155 -5.85 -48.83 5.46
CA GLY A 155 -6.97 -48.07 5.97
C GLY A 155 -7.25 -46.81 5.16
N LYS A 156 -8.48 -46.32 5.28
CA LYS A 156 -8.92 -45.01 4.76
C LYS A 156 -9.45 -44.15 5.90
N VAL A 157 -9.16 -42.85 5.84
CA VAL A 157 -9.64 -41.86 6.81
C VAL A 157 -10.11 -40.61 6.10
N THR A 158 -10.99 -39.87 6.74
CA THR A 158 -11.31 -38.48 6.35
C THR A 158 -10.60 -37.55 7.29
N VAL A 159 -9.90 -36.56 6.71
CA VAL A 159 -9.23 -35.50 7.46
C VAL A 159 -9.95 -34.18 7.20
N THR A 160 -10.25 -33.45 8.27
CA THR A 160 -10.84 -32.11 8.20
C THR A 160 -9.97 -31.11 8.94
N ASP A 161 -9.84 -29.90 8.36
CA ASP A 161 -9.04 -28.85 8.90
C ASP A 161 -9.80 -27.51 8.70
N GLU A 162 -10.29 -26.92 9.76
CA GLU A 162 -10.91 -25.60 9.70
C GLU A 162 -9.82 -24.56 9.44
N ILE A 163 -10.06 -23.63 8.48
CA ILE A 163 -9.12 -22.55 8.20
C ILE A 163 -9.01 -21.69 9.46
N PRO A 164 -7.81 -21.53 10.03
CA PRO A 164 -7.64 -20.87 11.32
C PRO A 164 -8.09 -19.41 11.30
N THR A 165 -8.67 -18.95 12.41
CA THR A 165 -9.02 -17.55 12.61
C THR A 165 -7.80 -16.66 12.37
N GLY A 166 -7.98 -15.51 11.74
CA GLY A 166 -6.90 -14.60 11.35
C GLY A 166 -6.21 -14.99 10.04
N THR A 167 -6.69 -16.05 9.36
CA THR A 167 -6.15 -16.44 8.04
C THR A 167 -7.26 -16.63 7.02
N ARG A 168 -6.87 -16.76 5.77
CA ARG A 168 -7.71 -17.20 4.66
C ARG A 168 -6.99 -18.29 3.88
N ILE A 169 -7.72 -19.20 3.26
CA ILE A 169 -7.10 -20.17 2.36
C ILE A 169 -6.36 -19.44 1.24
N LYS A 170 -5.20 -19.93 0.84
CA LYS A 170 -4.39 -19.33 -0.23
C LYS A 170 -5.08 -19.39 -1.60
N ASP A 171 -5.70 -20.54 -1.93
CA ASP A 171 -6.46 -20.75 -3.16
C ASP A 171 -7.85 -21.30 -2.84
N GLU A 172 -8.88 -20.52 -3.08
CA GLU A 172 -10.28 -20.87 -2.85
C GLU A 172 -10.78 -22.00 -3.79
N ASN A 173 -10.06 -22.29 -4.87
CA ASN A 173 -10.37 -23.38 -5.79
C ASN A 173 -9.74 -24.73 -5.39
N THR A 174 -9.04 -24.78 -4.26
CA THR A 174 -8.44 -26.03 -3.78
C THR A 174 -9.51 -27.10 -3.61
N THR A 175 -9.30 -28.25 -4.25
CA THR A 175 -10.21 -29.41 -4.14
C THR A 175 -10.37 -29.84 -2.68
N GLY A 176 -11.60 -29.93 -2.22
CA GLY A 176 -11.93 -30.29 -0.83
C GLY A 176 -12.16 -29.09 0.09
N TYR A 177 -11.90 -27.87 -0.35
CA TYR A 177 -12.25 -26.67 0.42
C TYR A 177 -13.73 -26.34 0.27
N ASN A 178 -14.40 -26.14 1.40
CA ASN A 178 -15.77 -25.66 1.47
C ASN A 178 -15.80 -24.25 2.02
N LYS A 179 -16.22 -23.27 1.19
CA LYS A 179 -16.26 -21.85 1.54
C LYS A 179 -17.33 -21.52 2.59
N GLU A 180 -18.45 -22.23 2.60
CA GLU A 180 -19.55 -21.98 3.55
C GLU A 180 -19.14 -22.35 4.98
N THR A 181 -18.43 -23.46 5.14
CA THR A 181 -17.95 -23.94 6.43
C THR A 181 -16.53 -23.52 6.74
N ASN A 182 -15.85 -22.88 5.79
CA ASN A 182 -14.44 -22.48 5.85
C ASN A 182 -13.52 -23.65 6.27
N THR A 183 -13.77 -24.83 5.72
CA THR A 183 -13.09 -26.09 6.11
C THR A 183 -12.49 -26.77 4.91
N MET A 184 -11.25 -27.24 5.04
CA MET A 184 -10.59 -28.15 4.11
C MET A 184 -10.90 -29.61 4.50
N THR A 185 -11.31 -30.44 3.53
CA THR A 185 -11.63 -31.85 3.73
C THR A 185 -10.88 -32.70 2.71
N TRP A 186 -10.14 -33.68 3.20
CA TRP A 186 -9.54 -34.75 2.41
C TRP A 186 -10.32 -36.04 2.70
N SER A 187 -11.15 -36.45 1.76
CA SER A 187 -11.98 -37.67 1.89
C SER A 187 -11.23 -38.89 1.40
N ASP A 188 -11.48 -40.04 2.01
CA ASP A 188 -10.96 -41.34 1.60
C ASP A 188 -9.43 -41.42 1.45
N VAL A 189 -8.68 -40.70 2.30
CA VAL A 189 -7.22 -40.71 2.28
C VAL A 189 -6.75 -42.15 2.63
N GLU A 190 -6.20 -42.86 1.64
CA GLU A 190 -5.69 -44.20 1.81
C GLU A 190 -4.29 -44.17 2.44
N VAL A 191 -4.13 -44.89 3.58
CA VAL A 191 -2.83 -45.06 4.23
C VAL A 191 -2.54 -46.55 4.35
N LYS A 192 -1.60 -47.03 3.55
CA LYS A 192 -1.19 -48.44 3.54
C LYS A 192 -0.57 -48.86 4.87
N ALA A 193 -0.69 -50.13 5.19
CA ALA A 193 -0.08 -50.74 6.38
C ALA A 193 1.41 -50.40 6.48
N GLY A 194 1.84 -49.89 7.62
CA GLY A 194 3.23 -49.46 7.89
C GLY A 194 3.73 -48.27 7.08
N LYS A 195 2.85 -47.49 6.42
CA LYS A 195 3.21 -46.32 5.60
C LYS A 195 2.68 -45.01 6.18
N SER A 196 3.17 -43.90 5.63
CA SER A 196 2.69 -42.57 5.94
C SER A 196 2.29 -41.84 4.68
N VAL A 197 1.36 -40.88 4.82
CA VAL A 197 0.89 -39.94 3.79
C VAL A 197 0.92 -38.54 4.39
N GLU A 198 1.33 -37.52 3.60
CA GLU A 198 1.33 -36.16 4.02
C GLU A 198 0.27 -35.35 3.24
N LEU A 199 -0.46 -34.51 3.97
CA LEU A 199 -1.44 -33.57 3.45
C LEU A 199 -0.96 -32.15 3.81
N THR A 200 -1.16 -31.21 2.90
CA THR A 200 -0.76 -29.84 3.10
C THR A 200 -1.94 -28.88 3.02
N LEU A 201 -1.95 -27.85 3.86
CA LEU A 201 -2.87 -26.74 3.84
C LEU A 201 -2.07 -25.44 3.83
N GLU A 202 -2.26 -24.61 2.81
CA GLU A 202 -1.66 -23.28 2.73
C GLU A 202 -2.70 -22.21 3.00
N VAL A 203 -2.40 -21.33 3.95
CA VAL A 203 -3.22 -20.18 4.30
C VAL A 203 -2.40 -18.90 4.33
N VAL A 204 -3.04 -17.76 4.12
CA VAL A 204 -2.43 -16.42 4.15
C VAL A 204 -2.90 -15.70 5.41
N VAL A 205 -1.99 -15.09 6.15
CA VAL A 205 -2.29 -14.26 7.33
C VAL A 205 -3.02 -12.99 6.88
N LYS A 206 -4.18 -12.70 7.46
CA LYS A 206 -5.01 -11.53 7.11
C LYS A 206 -4.46 -10.24 7.70
N ASP A 207 -4.84 -9.11 7.09
CA ASP A 207 -4.38 -7.76 7.46
C ASP A 207 -4.84 -7.31 8.86
N ASP A 208 -5.94 -7.87 9.36
CA ASP A 208 -6.52 -7.57 10.68
C ASP A 208 -6.01 -8.49 11.81
N THR A 209 -5.09 -9.41 11.51
CA THR A 209 -4.59 -10.39 12.47
C THR A 209 -3.54 -9.77 13.39
N THR A 210 -3.82 -9.78 14.68
CA THR A 210 -2.91 -9.27 15.74
C THR A 210 -2.54 -10.34 16.75
N ASP A 211 -3.29 -11.43 16.81
CA ASP A 211 -3.14 -12.52 17.77
C ASP A 211 -2.46 -13.75 17.16
N THR A 212 -2.11 -14.69 18.03
CA THR A 212 -1.55 -15.99 17.64
C THR A 212 -2.55 -16.79 16.80
N VAL A 213 -2.14 -17.21 15.62
CA VAL A 213 -2.88 -18.15 14.77
C VAL A 213 -2.70 -19.56 15.32
N LYS A 214 -3.82 -20.25 15.62
CA LYS A 214 -3.85 -21.64 16.12
C LYS A 214 -4.62 -22.51 15.15
N ASN A 215 -4.08 -23.67 14.80
CA ASN A 215 -4.73 -24.57 13.87
C ASN A 215 -4.93 -25.96 14.43
N VAL A 216 -6.15 -26.52 14.24
CA VAL A 216 -6.58 -27.83 14.72
C VAL A 216 -7.17 -28.62 13.57
N ALA A 217 -6.64 -29.83 13.34
CA ALA A 217 -7.21 -30.78 12.38
C ALA A 217 -7.81 -31.98 13.06
N LYS A 218 -8.70 -32.70 12.37
CA LYS A 218 -9.38 -33.90 12.86
C LYS A 218 -9.21 -35.07 11.86
N ILE A 219 -9.05 -36.26 12.39
CA ILE A 219 -9.09 -37.52 11.64
C ILE A 219 -10.36 -38.28 12.08
N ASP A 220 -11.28 -38.59 11.16
CA ASP A 220 -12.56 -39.21 11.45
C ASP A 220 -13.27 -38.55 12.64
N ASN A 221 -13.33 -37.21 12.66
CA ASN A 221 -13.88 -36.33 13.70
C ASN A 221 -13.13 -36.32 15.05
N LYS A 222 -11.98 -36.99 15.17
CA LYS A 222 -11.14 -36.92 16.37
C LYS A 222 -9.98 -35.95 16.17
N GLU A 223 -9.79 -35.02 17.09
CA GLU A 223 -8.71 -34.01 17.00
C GLU A 223 -7.32 -34.67 17.01
N ILE A 224 -6.43 -34.15 16.15
CA ILE A 224 -5.00 -34.43 16.23
C ILE A 224 -4.46 -33.70 17.47
N PRO A 225 -3.62 -34.34 18.30
CA PRO A 225 -3.15 -33.77 19.56
C PRO A 225 -2.36 -32.45 19.37
N GLU A 226 -1.55 -32.37 18.32
CA GLU A 226 -0.72 -31.21 18.02
C GLU A 226 -1.57 -30.06 17.47
N LYS A 227 -1.44 -28.89 18.09
CA LYS A 227 -2.12 -27.66 17.73
C LYS A 227 -1.06 -26.59 17.47
N PRO A 228 -0.44 -26.59 16.29
CA PRO A 228 0.61 -25.64 15.99
C PRO A 228 0.12 -24.21 16.10
N GLU A 229 0.98 -23.33 16.66
CA GLU A 229 0.73 -21.92 16.91
C GLU A 229 1.75 -21.07 16.15
N THR A 230 1.31 -19.96 15.57
CA THR A 230 2.15 -18.97 14.92
C THR A 230 1.81 -17.59 15.46
N LYS A 231 2.78 -16.89 16.06
CA LYS A 231 2.64 -15.48 16.45
C LYS A 231 2.70 -14.59 15.22
N VAL A 232 1.97 -13.48 15.23
CA VAL A 232 1.87 -12.60 14.08
C VAL A 232 2.41 -11.22 14.39
N ALA A 233 3.26 -10.67 13.52
CA ALA A 233 3.60 -9.27 13.46
C ALA A 233 2.64 -8.57 12.49
N ASN A 234 1.97 -7.51 12.97
CA ASN A 234 1.08 -6.67 12.17
C ASN A 234 1.60 -5.24 12.23
N ILE A 235 2.38 -4.85 11.20
CA ILE A 235 3.06 -3.57 11.14
C ILE A 235 2.36 -2.68 10.14
N THR A 236 1.83 -1.56 10.64
CA THR A 236 1.22 -0.49 9.83
C THR A 236 2.07 0.77 9.91
N GLY A 237 2.00 1.60 8.90
CA GLY A 237 2.68 2.90 8.85
C GLY A 237 1.70 4.05 8.81
N THR A 238 2.05 5.16 9.45
CA THR A 238 1.44 6.48 9.26
C THR A 238 2.49 7.48 8.85
N LYS A 239 2.12 8.54 8.11
CA LYS A 239 3.04 9.55 7.62
C LYS A 239 2.52 10.95 7.90
N LYS A 240 3.41 11.84 8.34
CA LYS A 240 3.11 13.27 8.55
C LYS A 240 4.26 14.13 8.07
N VAL A 241 4.00 15.40 7.82
CA VAL A 241 4.97 16.46 7.56
C VAL A 241 4.92 17.51 8.66
N ASP A 242 6.05 18.17 8.92
CA ASP A 242 6.16 19.20 9.96
C ASP A 242 5.50 20.53 9.57
N LYS A 243 5.34 20.83 8.27
CA LYS A 243 4.80 22.08 7.75
C LYS A 243 3.72 21.85 6.70
N THR A 244 2.60 22.54 6.81
CA THR A 244 1.53 22.59 5.80
C THR A 244 1.74 23.68 4.76
N GLU A 245 2.62 24.65 5.05
CA GLU A 245 3.05 25.73 4.14
C GLU A 245 4.58 25.88 4.21
N ALA A 246 5.21 26.12 3.08
CA ALA A 246 6.66 26.30 2.97
C ALA A 246 7.03 27.25 1.84
N LYS A 247 8.25 27.78 1.87
CA LYS A 247 8.88 28.58 0.82
C LYS A 247 9.95 27.76 0.13
N VAL A 248 10.32 28.17 -1.06
CA VAL A 248 11.53 27.69 -1.74
C VAL A 248 12.76 27.84 -0.84
N GLY A 249 13.52 26.76 -0.72
CA GLY A 249 14.67 26.67 0.18
C GLY A 249 14.36 26.19 1.60
N ASP A 250 13.09 26.10 1.99
CA ASP A 250 12.70 25.52 3.28
C ASP A 250 13.00 24.04 3.34
N THR A 251 13.32 23.56 4.54
CA THR A 251 13.37 22.12 4.82
C THR A 251 12.01 21.64 5.30
N LEU A 252 11.52 20.55 4.68
CA LEU A 252 10.38 19.78 5.14
C LEU A 252 10.89 18.50 5.80
N THR A 253 10.34 18.16 6.96
CA THR A 253 10.65 16.92 7.69
C THR A 253 9.43 16.01 7.67
N TYR A 254 9.53 14.90 6.94
CA TYR A 254 8.54 13.84 6.97
C TYR A 254 8.88 12.86 8.08
N THR A 255 7.88 12.48 8.86
CA THR A 255 8.00 11.43 9.89
C THR A 255 7.08 10.28 9.51
N ILE A 256 7.64 9.08 9.37
CA ILE A 256 6.91 7.83 9.20
C ILE A 256 6.94 7.10 10.53
N THR A 257 5.78 6.82 11.11
CA THR A 257 5.65 6.05 12.34
C THR A 257 5.17 4.64 11.99
N LEU A 258 6.00 3.65 12.22
CA LEU A 258 5.66 2.23 12.08
C LEU A 258 5.14 1.72 13.42
N THR A 259 3.98 1.09 13.43
CA THR A 259 3.39 0.51 14.65
C THR A 259 3.10 -0.96 14.44
N ASN A 260 3.61 -1.81 15.32
CA ASN A 260 3.34 -3.24 15.34
C ASN A 260 2.27 -3.55 16.39
N SER A 261 1.04 -3.78 15.95
CA SER A 261 -0.09 -4.18 16.80
C SER A 261 -0.12 -5.68 17.09
N GLY A 262 0.75 -6.46 16.44
CA GLY A 262 0.83 -7.91 16.61
C GLY A 262 1.62 -8.35 17.83
N ASN A 263 1.72 -9.67 18.01
CA ASN A 263 2.36 -10.33 19.16
C ASN A 263 3.70 -11.02 18.81
N ALA A 264 4.18 -10.87 17.58
CA ALA A 264 5.54 -11.22 17.15
C ALA A 264 6.34 -9.95 16.81
N THR A 265 7.68 -10.03 16.93
CA THR A 265 8.56 -9.03 16.33
C THR A 265 8.58 -9.21 14.82
N GLY A 266 8.50 -8.09 14.08
CA GLY A 266 8.56 -8.13 12.62
C GLY A 266 9.63 -7.20 12.08
N THR A 267 10.09 -7.48 10.85
CA THR A 267 10.97 -6.61 10.09
C THR A 267 10.30 -6.23 8.78
N VAL A 268 10.43 -4.96 8.41
CA VAL A 268 9.85 -4.42 7.16
C VAL A 268 10.88 -3.60 6.41
N THR A 269 10.63 -3.42 5.12
CA THR A 269 11.32 -2.42 4.28
C THR A 269 10.39 -1.25 4.07
N VAL A 270 10.89 -0.03 4.30
CA VAL A 270 10.15 1.19 4.03
C VAL A 270 10.79 1.92 2.87
N THR A 271 9.99 2.34 1.89
CA THR A 271 10.44 3.14 0.75
C THR A 271 9.66 4.44 0.69
N ASP A 272 10.37 5.52 0.43
CA ASP A 272 9.85 6.88 0.35
C ASP A 272 10.47 7.58 -0.88
N PRO A 273 9.78 7.61 -2.03
CA PRO A 273 10.23 8.41 -3.17
C PRO A 273 10.28 9.88 -2.78
N ILE A 274 11.39 10.55 -3.10
CA ILE A 274 11.52 12.00 -2.86
C ILE A 274 10.42 12.71 -3.64
N PRO A 275 9.59 13.53 -2.96
CA PRO A 275 8.45 14.17 -3.62
C PRO A 275 8.87 15.16 -4.68
N GLU A 276 8.07 15.25 -5.75
CA GLU A 276 8.26 16.24 -6.81
C GLU A 276 8.29 17.65 -6.23
N GLY A 277 9.14 18.51 -6.78
CA GLY A 277 9.35 19.86 -6.26
C GLY A 277 10.28 19.93 -5.06
N THR A 278 10.93 18.84 -4.70
CA THR A 278 11.94 18.81 -3.63
C THR A 278 13.18 18.02 -4.03
N LYS A 279 14.24 18.21 -3.28
CA LYS A 279 15.42 17.34 -3.29
C LYS A 279 15.76 16.89 -1.89
N ILE A 280 16.38 15.71 -1.78
CA ILE A 280 16.90 15.27 -0.49
C ILE A 280 17.89 16.29 0.08
N LYS A 281 17.80 16.55 1.38
CA LYS A 281 18.64 17.55 2.04
C LYS A 281 20.13 17.16 2.05
N VAL A 282 20.42 15.86 2.24
CA VAL A 282 21.78 15.32 2.25
C VAL A 282 21.87 14.13 1.31
N ALA A 283 22.47 14.31 0.14
CA ALA A 283 22.57 13.29 -0.91
C ALA A 283 23.40 12.03 -0.52
N THR A 284 24.19 12.11 0.55
CA THR A 284 24.97 10.98 1.09
C THR A 284 24.24 10.24 2.22
N THR A 285 22.94 10.51 2.44
CA THR A 285 22.14 9.79 3.45
C THR A 285 22.10 8.30 3.12
N ASP A 286 22.44 7.48 4.11
CA ASP A 286 22.41 6.03 3.96
C ASP A 286 20.98 5.55 3.59
N GLY A 287 20.90 4.70 2.58
CA GLY A 287 19.64 4.21 2.04
C GLY A 287 19.01 5.08 0.94
N TYR A 288 19.57 6.25 0.62
CA TYR A 288 19.12 7.05 -0.52
C TYR A 288 19.74 6.53 -1.82
N ASP A 289 18.91 6.31 -2.81
CA ASP A 289 19.30 5.93 -4.17
C ASP A 289 19.06 7.10 -5.12
N LEU A 290 20.14 7.62 -5.69
CA LEU A 290 20.13 8.75 -6.62
C LEU A 290 19.46 8.41 -7.99
N GLU A 291 19.58 7.17 -8.46
CA GLU A 291 19.02 6.76 -9.76
C GLU A 291 17.50 6.68 -9.70
N THR A 292 16.96 6.16 -8.61
CA THR A 292 15.51 6.04 -8.40
C THR A 292 14.91 7.20 -7.64
N ASN A 293 15.75 8.13 -7.14
CA ASN A 293 15.37 9.25 -6.29
C ASN A 293 14.50 8.80 -5.11
N THR A 294 14.88 7.71 -4.44
CA THR A 294 14.07 7.07 -3.39
C THR A 294 14.90 6.82 -2.14
N MET A 295 14.34 7.14 -0.99
CA MET A 295 14.88 6.75 0.32
C MET A 295 14.36 5.37 0.69
N THR A 296 15.25 4.47 1.13
CA THR A 296 14.91 3.09 1.53
C THR A 296 15.53 2.75 2.87
N TRP A 297 14.69 2.39 3.85
CA TRP A 297 15.12 1.81 5.12
C TRP A 297 14.86 0.30 5.07
N LYS A 298 15.93 -0.50 5.04
CA LYS A 298 15.86 -1.97 4.99
C LYS A 298 15.92 -2.57 6.38
N ASN A 299 15.22 -3.68 6.57
CA ASN A 299 15.24 -4.49 7.80
C ASN A 299 14.90 -3.67 9.06
N VAL A 300 13.91 -2.78 8.96
CA VAL A 300 13.43 -2.02 10.13
C VAL A 300 12.71 -2.97 11.08
N GLU A 301 13.33 -3.26 12.23
CA GLU A 301 12.73 -4.11 13.25
C GLU A 301 11.70 -3.32 14.07
N VAL A 302 10.50 -3.86 14.19
CA VAL A 302 9.44 -3.32 15.05
C VAL A 302 8.97 -4.41 16.01
N LYS A 303 9.31 -4.27 17.27
CA LYS A 303 8.96 -5.24 18.33
C LYS A 303 7.45 -5.28 18.56
N ALA A 304 6.97 -6.44 19.02
CA ALA A 304 5.57 -6.64 19.38
C ALA A 304 5.02 -5.52 20.28
N GLY A 305 3.92 -4.89 19.89
CA GLY A 305 3.28 -3.80 20.63
C GLY A 305 4.10 -2.51 20.73
N LYS A 306 5.07 -2.28 19.85
CA LYS A 306 5.93 -1.09 19.83
C LYS A 306 5.82 -0.32 18.52
N SER A 307 6.34 0.92 18.55
CA SER A 307 6.47 1.78 17.38
C SER A 307 7.92 2.20 17.16
N VAL A 308 8.25 2.50 15.89
CA VAL A 308 9.55 3.05 15.45
C VAL A 308 9.26 4.24 14.54
N GLU A 309 10.03 5.30 14.66
CA GLU A 309 9.94 6.48 13.80
C GLU A 309 11.13 6.55 12.84
N LEU A 310 10.84 6.87 11.59
CA LEU A 310 11.80 7.15 10.52
C LEU A 310 11.57 8.58 10.04
N THR A 311 12.64 9.29 9.71
CA THR A 311 12.57 10.67 9.25
C THR A 311 13.21 10.84 7.89
N LEU A 312 12.59 11.65 7.03
CA LEU A 312 13.11 12.09 5.75
C LEU A 312 13.12 13.62 5.71
N GLU A 313 14.28 14.23 5.49
CA GLU A 313 14.42 15.66 5.29
C GLU A 313 14.65 15.98 3.82
N VAL A 314 13.81 16.87 3.27
CA VAL A 314 13.92 17.37 1.89
C VAL A 314 13.92 18.89 1.88
N VAL A 315 14.50 19.49 0.84
CA VAL A 315 14.52 20.94 0.61
C VAL A 315 13.57 21.25 -0.54
N VAL A 316 12.69 22.23 -0.33
CA VAL A 316 11.76 22.72 -1.35
C VAL A 316 12.53 23.40 -2.49
N GLU A 317 12.24 23.05 -3.72
CA GLU A 317 12.76 23.66 -4.94
C GLU A 317 11.70 24.52 -5.63
N ASP A 318 12.14 25.38 -6.57
CA ASP A 318 11.23 26.07 -7.47
C ASP A 318 10.46 25.07 -8.33
N ASN A 319 9.32 25.44 -8.87
CA ASN A 319 8.51 24.69 -9.84
C ASN A 319 7.35 23.84 -9.30
N THR A 320 6.85 24.10 -8.11
CA THR A 320 5.67 23.39 -7.62
C THR A 320 4.78 24.29 -6.76
N SER A 321 3.47 24.06 -6.81
CA SER A 321 2.49 24.75 -5.94
C SER A 321 2.16 23.93 -4.69
N VAL A 322 2.21 22.61 -4.79
CA VAL A 322 1.87 21.68 -3.72
C VAL A 322 2.81 20.50 -3.78
N ILE A 323 3.43 20.20 -2.66
CA ILE A 323 4.26 19.01 -2.48
C ILE A 323 3.40 17.94 -1.81
N LYS A 324 3.32 16.76 -2.43
CA LYS A 324 2.64 15.56 -1.88
C LYS A 324 3.65 14.45 -1.73
N ASN A 325 3.67 13.81 -0.57
CA ASN A 325 4.62 12.75 -0.31
C ASN A 325 3.95 11.46 0.12
N LYS A 326 4.26 10.36 -0.55
CA LYS A 326 3.77 9.00 -0.31
C LYS A 326 4.93 8.07 0.07
N ALA A 327 4.65 7.12 0.92
CA ALA A 327 5.61 6.09 1.30
C ALA A 327 4.95 4.71 1.35
N TYR A 328 5.77 3.67 1.43
CA TYR A 328 5.34 2.27 1.36
C TYR A 328 6.03 1.46 2.45
N VAL A 329 5.30 0.48 3.00
CA VAL A 329 5.81 -0.53 3.92
C VAL A 329 5.65 -1.89 3.25
N ASP A 330 6.73 -2.60 2.97
CA ASP A 330 6.74 -3.87 2.20
C ASP A 330 5.85 -3.77 0.94
N ASP A 331 6.07 -2.70 0.13
CA ASP A 331 5.33 -2.34 -1.10
C ASP A 331 3.85 -1.94 -0.91
N ASN A 332 3.32 -1.96 0.30
CA ASN A 332 1.98 -1.47 0.61
C ASN A 332 2.01 0.04 0.89
N LYS A 333 1.22 0.81 0.14
CA LYS A 333 1.15 2.27 0.31
C LYS A 333 0.62 2.62 1.70
N ILE A 334 1.32 3.51 2.40
CA ILE A 334 0.80 4.17 3.61
C ILE A 334 -0.41 5.03 3.20
N PRO A 335 -1.56 4.95 3.93
CA PRO A 335 -2.77 5.68 3.56
C PRO A 335 -2.59 7.20 3.50
N GLU A 336 -1.82 7.76 4.44
CA GLU A 336 -1.59 9.20 4.53
C GLU A 336 -0.63 9.65 3.43
N GLU A 337 -1.01 10.74 2.75
CA GLU A 337 -0.22 11.44 1.75
C GLU A 337 -0.19 12.93 2.15
N PRO A 338 0.70 13.31 3.09
CA PRO A 338 0.75 14.68 3.58
C PRO A 338 1.10 15.67 2.47
N GLU A 339 0.42 16.83 2.52
CA GLU A 339 0.55 17.90 1.54
C GLU A 339 1.14 19.15 2.20
N THR A 340 2.00 19.87 1.44
CA THR A 340 2.55 21.16 1.81
C THR A 340 2.33 22.12 0.66
N ALA A 341 1.63 23.23 0.90
CA ALA A 341 1.49 24.32 -0.05
C ALA A 341 2.81 25.11 -0.15
N VAL A 342 3.29 25.35 -1.37
CA VAL A 342 4.50 26.14 -1.59
C VAL A 342 4.11 27.58 -1.91
N LYS A 343 4.62 28.51 -1.14
CA LYS A 343 4.41 29.96 -1.31
C LYS A 343 5.51 30.53 -2.17
N HIS A 344 5.11 31.38 -3.08
CA HIS A 344 5.99 32.07 -4.01
C HIS A 344 5.86 33.60 -3.83
N HIS A 345 6.75 34.33 -4.44
CA HIS A 345 6.71 35.78 -4.44
C HIS A 345 6.96 36.33 -5.84
N TYR A 346 6.68 37.63 -6.02
CA TYR A 346 7.05 38.39 -7.19
C TYR A 346 7.64 39.72 -6.74
N THR A 347 8.36 40.38 -7.64
CA THR A 347 8.99 41.69 -7.35
C THR A 347 8.24 42.80 -8.07
N VAL A 348 8.04 43.94 -7.42
CA VAL A 348 7.53 45.14 -8.03
C VAL A 348 8.67 46.16 -8.09
N GLU A 349 8.95 46.64 -9.29
CA GLU A 349 10.02 47.60 -9.55
C GLU A 349 9.44 48.88 -10.15
N HIS A 350 10.02 50.04 -9.77
CA HIS A 350 9.61 51.33 -10.23
C HIS A 350 10.69 51.96 -11.09
N TYR A 351 10.30 52.57 -12.23
CA TYR A 351 11.20 53.13 -13.22
C TYR A 351 10.78 54.57 -13.58
N THR A 352 11.67 55.55 -13.39
CA THR A 352 11.44 56.93 -13.78
C THR A 352 12.13 57.27 -15.09
N GLU A 353 11.46 58.07 -15.93
CA GLU A 353 11.96 58.51 -17.24
C GLU A 353 13.14 59.47 -17.10
N ASN A 354 14.22 59.21 -17.82
CA ASN A 354 15.39 60.06 -17.93
C ASN A 354 15.18 61.18 -18.97
N LEU A 355 16.11 62.18 -19.01
CA LEU A 355 16.05 63.24 -19.98
C LEU A 355 16.18 62.79 -21.44
N ASP A 356 16.81 61.63 -21.68
CA ASP A 356 16.99 61.03 -23.00
C ASP A 356 15.82 60.09 -23.40
N GLY A 357 14.76 60.02 -22.57
CA GLY A 357 13.60 59.17 -22.81
C GLY A 357 13.80 57.70 -22.41
N THR A 358 14.97 57.32 -21.90
CA THR A 358 15.20 56.00 -21.27
C THR A 358 14.63 55.99 -19.86
N TYR A 359 14.60 54.80 -19.21
CA TYR A 359 14.06 54.67 -17.86
C TYR A 359 15.12 54.12 -16.92
N SER A 360 15.18 54.66 -15.71
CA SER A 360 16.06 54.20 -14.64
C SER A 360 15.26 53.66 -13.49
N LYS A 361 15.69 52.50 -12.96
CA LYS A 361 15.10 51.86 -11.79
C LYS A 361 15.31 52.71 -10.53
N VAL A 362 14.29 52.82 -9.73
CA VAL A 362 14.34 53.41 -8.39
C VAL A 362 14.59 52.29 -7.37
N GLU A 363 15.86 51.95 -7.15
CA GLU A 363 16.28 50.78 -6.37
C GLU A 363 15.67 50.74 -4.96
N LYS A 364 15.60 51.87 -4.26
CA LYS A 364 15.06 51.94 -2.89
C LYS A 364 13.59 51.59 -2.77
N ASP A 365 12.85 51.63 -3.86
CA ASP A 365 11.41 51.41 -3.92
C ASP A 365 11.04 50.03 -4.54
N THR A 366 12.03 49.16 -4.76
CA THR A 366 11.81 47.78 -5.14
C THR A 366 11.16 47.03 -3.98
N VAL A 367 10.01 46.41 -4.23
CA VAL A 367 9.23 45.64 -3.24
C VAL A 367 9.13 44.22 -3.67
N VAL A 368 9.45 43.29 -2.76
CA VAL A 368 9.11 41.87 -2.89
C VAL A 368 7.74 41.65 -2.25
N SER A 369 6.82 41.01 -2.96
CA SER A 369 5.49 40.68 -2.42
C SER A 369 5.57 39.84 -1.16
N GLU A 370 4.53 39.82 -0.35
CA GLU A 370 4.33 38.75 0.62
C GLU A 370 4.19 37.41 -0.12
N ASP A 371 4.29 36.31 0.64
CA ASP A 371 4.16 34.96 0.09
C ASP A 371 2.75 34.73 -0.43
N VAL A 372 2.65 34.28 -1.66
CA VAL A 372 1.40 34.04 -2.36
C VAL A 372 1.43 32.62 -3.02
N GLU A 373 0.25 32.11 -3.32
CA GLU A 373 0.12 30.87 -4.06
C GLU A 373 0.33 31.06 -5.55
N ILE A 374 0.86 30.03 -6.23
CA ILE A 374 0.93 29.99 -7.70
C ILE A 374 -0.46 30.25 -8.28
N GLY A 375 -0.51 31.03 -9.36
CA GLY A 375 -1.75 31.41 -10.02
C GLY A 375 -2.46 32.62 -9.40
N THR A 376 -1.99 33.12 -8.26
CA THR A 376 -2.50 34.36 -7.68
C THR A 376 -2.24 35.52 -8.62
N LYS A 377 -3.24 36.38 -8.89
CA LYS A 377 -3.08 37.60 -9.71
C LYS A 377 -2.19 38.61 -8.97
N VAL A 378 -1.20 39.18 -9.69
CA VAL A 378 -0.34 40.20 -9.11
C VAL A 378 -1.13 41.43 -8.71
N THR A 379 -0.70 42.08 -7.63
CA THR A 379 -1.19 43.40 -7.19
C THR A 379 -0.01 44.34 -6.97
N TYR A 380 -0.20 45.61 -7.23
CA TYR A 380 0.84 46.64 -7.04
C TYR A 380 0.21 47.98 -6.72
N GLU A 381 0.98 48.82 -6.07
CA GLU A 381 0.61 50.22 -5.83
C GLU A 381 1.61 51.15 -6.51
N ALA A 382 1.10 52.18 -7.20
CA ALA A 382 1.94 53.16 -7.82
C ALA A 382 2.42 54.19 -6.78
N ASN A 383 3.72 54.42 -6.73
CA ASN A 383 4.33 55.46 -5.91
C ASN A 383 4.09 56.85 -6.51
N LYS A 384 4.22 57.86 -5.68
CA LYS A 384 4.22 59.28 -6.12
C LYS A 384 5.66 59.76 -6.19
N TYR A 385 6.07 60.18 -7.38
CA TYR A 385 7.37 60.81 -7.61
C TYR A 385 7.14 62.24 -8.08
N ASP A 386 7.80 63.18 -7.42
CA ASP A 386 7.70 64.62 -7.81
C ASP A 386 8.21 64.80 -9.23
N GLY A 387 7.41 65.48 -10.07
CA GLY A 387 7.73 65.73 -11.49
C GLY A 387 7.37 64.59 -12.43
N PHE A 388 6.79 63.44 -11.93
CA PHE A 388 6.42 62.29 -12.75
C PHE A 388 4.95 61.94 -12.61
N THR A 389 4.42 61.33 -13.64
CA THR A 389 3.08 60.75 -13.70
C THR A 389 3.21 59.25 -13.95
N PHE A 390 2.52 58.44 -13.16
CA PHE A 390 2.44 56.97 -13.40
C PHE A 390 1.75 56.71 -14.74
N ASP A 391 2.38 55.89 -15.57
CA ASP A 391 1.88 55.50 -16.88
C ASP A 391 1.50 53.97 -16.85
N ASP A 392 0.26 53.71 -16.48
CA ASP A 392 -0.26 52.33 -16.42
C ASP A 392 -0.20 51.59 -17.77
N SER A 393 -0.20 52.34 -18.87
CA SER A 393 -0.13 51.75 -20.23
C SER A 393 1.21 51.07 -20.52
N LYS A 394 2.27 51.53 -19.82
CA LYS A 394 3.63 50.96 -19.93
C LYS A 394 3.94 49.87 -18.88
N THR A 395 3.04 49.66 -17.91
CA THR A 395 3.27 48.67 -16.86
C THR A 395 3.45 47.29 -17.45
N GLU A 396 4.63 46.70 -17.24
CA GLU A 396 4.93 45.31 -17.65
C GLU A 396 4.36 44.31 -16.62
N ASN A 397 3.80 43.20 -17.10
CA ASN A 397 3.25 42.10 -16.29
C ASN A 397 2.09 42.49 -15.35
N LYS A 398 1.37 43.58 -15.62
CA LYS A 398 0.28 44.09 -14.77
C LYS A 398 -0.88 43.11 -14.57
N ASP A 399 -1.13 42.22 -15.54
CA ASP A 399 -2.19 41.22 -15.51
C ASP A 399 -1.66 39.79 -15.31
N ALA A 400 -0.37 39.65 -14.97
CA ALA A 400 0.25 38.34 -14.75
C ALA A 400 -0.29 37.66 -13.52
N THR A 401 -0.15 36.32 -13.50
CA THR A 401 -0.33 35.48 -12.32
C THR A 401 1.03 34.98 -11.86
N VAL A 402 1.17 34.78 -10.56
CA VAL A 402 2.40 34.28 -9.95
C VAL A 402 2.72 32.92 -10.55
N PRO A 403 3.87 32.73 -11.20
CA PRO A 403 4.29 31.46 -11.77
C PRO A 403 4.86 30.51 -10.70
N ASP A 404 5.24 29.32 -11.11
CA ASP A 404 5.90 28.31 -10.28
C ASP A 404 7.38 28.61 -9.97
N ASN A 405 7.87 29.76 -10.36
CA ASN A 405 9.21 30.28 -10.05
C ASN A 405 9.12 31.68 -9.48
N ASN A 406 10.15 32.16 -8.78
CA ASN A 406 10.18 33.47 -8.15
C ASN A 406 10.74 34.58 -9.06
N ASN A 407 10.65 34.43 -10.39
CA ASN A 407 11.28 35.31 -11.35
C ASN A 407 10.34 36.40 -11.91
N LEU A 408 9.10 36.43 -11.48
CA LEU A 408 8.14 37.40 -11.97
C LEU A 408 8.46 38.80 -11.43
N VAL A 409 8.64 39.75 -12.33
CA VAL A 409 8.85 41.18 -12.03
C VAL A 409 7.75 41.98 -12.68
N VAL A 410 7.01 42.74 -11.88
CA VAL A 410 6.08 43.78 -12.34
C VAL A 410 6.84 45.08 -12.39
N LYS A 411 6.90 45.73 -13.57
CA LYS A 411 7.62 47.00 -13.73
C LYS A 411 6.65 48.14 -13.95
N LEU A 412 6.71 49.13 -13.08
CA LEU A 412 5.89 50.34 -13.09
C LEU A 412 6.70 51.49 -13.65
N TYR A 413 6.16 52.15 -14.68
CA TYR A 413 6.84 53.23 -15.36
C TYR A 413 6.21 54.59 -15.04
N TYR A 414 7.05 55.58 -14.85
CA TYR A 414 6.66 56.96 -14.53
C TYR A 414 7.27 57.90 -15.54
N THR A 415 6.42 58.52 -16.33
CA THR A 415 6.82 59.54 -17.36
C THR A 415 6.97 60.89 -16.75
N ARG A 416 7.91 61.67 -17.26
CA ARG A 416 8.07 63.05 -16.86
C ARG A 416 6.82 63.85 -17.20
N ARG A 417 6.33 64.67 -16.26
CA ARG A 417 5.20 65.61 -16.49
C ARG A 417 5.53 66.54 -17.58
N ASN A 418 4.60 66.78 -18.51
CA ASN A 418 4.73 67.72 -19.66
C ASN A 418 3.68 68.81 -19.65
N ASP A 419 3.04 68.98 -18.52
CA ASP A 419 2.00 70.05 -18.29
C ASP A 419 2.53 71.23 -17.45
N LEU A 420 3.83 71.34 -17.39
CA LEU A 420 4.49 72.43 -16.61
C LEU A 420 4.70 73.67 -17.45
N SER A 421 4.90 74.78 -16.78
CA SER A 421 5.14 76.12 -17.42
C SER A 421 6.29 76.85 -16.75
N TYR A 422 6.81 77.84 -17.45
CA TYR A 422 7.72 78.82 -16.88
C TYR A 422 7.32 80.18 -17.28
N THR A 423 7.77 81.23 -16.48
CA THR A 423 7.50 82.67 -16.71
C THR A 423 8.80 83.40 -16.71
N VAL A 424 8.93 84.32 -17.67
CA VAL A 424 10.04 85.25 -17.74
C VAL A 424 9.51 86.65 -17.55
N TYR A 425 10.08 87.39 -16.59
CA TYR A 425 9.76 88.74 -16.28
C TYR A 425 10.87 89.72 -16.79
N TYR A 426 10.48 90.90 -17.12
CA TYR A 426 11.37 91.96 -17.61
C TYR A 426 11.19 93.19 -16.72
N LYS A 427 12.10 93.42 -15.77
CA LYS A 427 11.93 94.42 -14.73
C LYS A 427 13.06 95.49 -14.74
N GLU A 428 12.74 96.71 -14.34
CA GLU A 428 13.74 97.70 -14.06
C GLU A 428 14.53 97.34 -12.80
N GLN A 429 15.87 97.37 -12.88
CA GLN A 429 16.74 96.98 -11.78
C GLN A 429 16.49 97.83 -10.53
N GLY A 430 16.29 97.15 -9.38
CA GLY A 430 16.06 97.75 -8.08
C GLY A 430 14.63 98.28 -7.86
N THR A 431 13.72 97.94 -8.75
CA THR A 431 12.28 98.26 -8.63
C THR A 431 11.43 97.06 -8.97
N GLU A 432 10.13 97.12 -8.69
CA GLU A 432 9.15 96.10 -9.16
C GLU A 432 8.48 96.57 -10.48
N ASN A 433 9.05 97.57 -11.17
CA ASN A 433 8.47 98.04 -12.39
C ASN A 433 8.68 97.07 -13.56
N GLU A 434 7.59 96.55 -14.15
CA GLU A 434 7.61 95.71 -15.34
C GLU A 434 7.75 96.58 -16.58
N LEU A 435 8.71 96.24 -17.44
CA LEU A 435 9.02 96.92 -18.64
C LEU A 435 8.41 96.37 -19.91
N ALA A 436 8.00 95.14 -19.86
CA ALA A 436 7.29 94.39 -20.89
C ALA A 436 6.43 93.29 -20.24
N ASP A 437 5.41 92.79 -20.97
CA ASP A 437 4.55 91.72 -20.53
C ASP A 437 5.38 90.44 -20.22
N ALA A 438 5.02 89.82 -19.15
CA ALA A 438 5.68 88.50 -18.78
C ALA A 438 5.44 87.44 -19.87
N LYS A 439 6.51 86.80 -20.26
CA LYS A 439 6.44 85.69 -21.20
C LYS A 439 6.10 84.39 -20.43
N VAL A 440 4.90 83.86 -20.64
CA VAL A 440 4.50 82.53 -20.08
C VAL A 440 4.60 81.52 -21.19
N VAL A 441 5.23 80.32 -20.87
CA VAL A 441 5.39 79.20 -21.81
C VAL A 441 4.93 77.95 -21.13
N ASP A 442 3.80 77.38 -21.59
CA ASP A 442 3.19 76.17 -21.12
C ASP A 442 3.72 74.93 -21.85
N GLY A 443 3.31 73.70 -21.40
CA GLY A 443 3.60 72.44 -22.01
C GLY A 443 5.08 72.02 -21.94
N LYS A 444 5.74 72.41 -20.85
CA LYS A 444 7.14 72.03 -20.60
C LYS A 444 7.25 70.75 -19.81
N THR A 445 8.30 69.99 -20.12
CA THR A 445 8.54 68.74 -19.50
C THR A 445 9.47 68.87 -18.28
N PHE A 446 9.14 68.19 -17.19
CA PHE A 446 9.94 68.20 -15.97
C PHE A 446 11.40 67.80 -16.24
N GLY A 447 12.33 68.58 -15.71
CA GLY A 447 13.77 68.39 -15.86
C GLY A 447 14.36 68.96 -17.15
N ASP A 448 13.52 69.37 -18.10
CA ASP A 448 14.04 70.10 -19.28
C ASP A 448 14.75 71.44 -18.88
N VAL A 449 15.79 71.76 -19.59
CA VAL A 449 16.48 73.01 -19.43
C VAL A 449 16.16 73.85 -20.63
N VAL A 450 15.55 75.01 -20.39
CA VAL A 450 15.23 76.01 -21.42
C VAL A 450 16.14 77.18 -21.29
N THR A 451 16.67 77.65 -22.41
CA THR A 451 17.48 78.86 -22.44
C THR A 451 16.63 80.05 -22.90
N GLU A 452 16.58 81.08 -22.09
CA GLU A 452 15.92 82.34 -22.41
C GLU A 452 16.92 83.46 -22.51
N ASN A 453 16.63 84.42 -23.39
CA ASN A 453 17.45 85.59 -23.60
C ASN A 453 16.68 86.90 -23.31
N ALA A 454 17.36 87.84 -22.71
CA ALA A 454 16.80 89.18 -22.49
C ALA A 454 16.41 89.82 -23.82
N ILE A 455 15.16 90.27 -23.95
CA ILE A 455 14.64 91.00 -25.12
C ILE A 455 15.19 92.41 -25.18
N ASP A 456 15.18 93.05 -26.35
CA ASP A 456 15.48 94.47 -26.47
C ASP A 456 14.27 95.27 -26.02
N ILE A 457 14.50 96.22 -25.11
CA ILE A 457 13.48 97.20 -24.61
C ILE A 457 13.93 98.59 -24.88
N ASP A 458 13.09 99.30 -25.57
CA ASP A 458 13.43 100.59 -26.01
C ASP A 458 13.64 101.54 -24.81
N GLY A 459 14.75 102.34 -24.86
CA GLY A 459 15.14 103.19 -23.77
C GLY A 459 15.85 102.50 -22.58
N TYR A 460 16.14 101.20 -22.65
CA TYR A 460 16.80 100.45 -21.58
C TYR A 460 18.02 99.71 -22.09
N ASN A 461 19.00 99.51 -21.22
CA ASN A 461 20.12 98.58 -21.41
C ASN A 461 19.89 97.33 -20.64
N LYS A 462 20.22 96.19 -21.25
CA LYS A 462 20.18 94.90 -20.60
C LYS A 462 21.24 94.82 -19.49
N VAL A 463 20.88 94.26 -18.34
CA VAL A 463 21.81 93.94 -17.23
C VAL A 463 22.22 92.43 -17.35
N ASN A 464 23.51 92.22 -17.22
CA ASN A 464 24.00 90.80 -17.23
C ASN A 464 23.53 90.01 -16.02
N PRO A 465 23.20 88.74 -16.18
CA PRO A 465 23.29 87.96 -17.41
C PRO A 465 22.15 88.26 -18.38
N THR A 466 22.44 88.29 -19.66
CA THR A 466 21.47 88.56 -20.74
C THR A 466 20.92 87.24 -21.33
N SER A 467 21.37 86.14 -20.84
CA SER A 467 20.87 84.74 -21.11
C SER A 467 20.77 84.00 -19.81
N ALA A 468 19.76 83.15 -19.65
CA ALA A 468 19.55 82.34 -18.48
C ALA A 468 19.01 80.98 -18.88
N GLU A 469 19.45 79.93 -18.14
CA GLU A 469 18.90 78.62 -18.22
C GLU A 469 17.89 78.37 -17.07
N ILE A 470 16.69 77.90 -17.40
CA ILE A 470 15.63 77.62 -16.46
C ILE A 470 15.42 76.10 -16.51
N THR A 471 15.73 75.37 -15.42
CA THR A 471 15.39 73.96 -15.27
C THR A 471 13.94 73.88 -14.85
N ILE A 472 13.13 73.11 -15.60
CA ILE A 472 11.70 72.94 -15.34
C ILE A 472 11.51 72.01 -14.16
N THR A 473 10.90 72.47 -13.10
CA THR A 473 10.56 71.76 -11.86
C THR A 473 9.06 71.77 -11.64
N THR A 474 8.57 71.02 -10.63
CA THR A 474 7.15 71.00 -10.20
C THR A 474 6.76 72.29 -9.44
N GLY A 475 7.74 73.06 -9.00
CA GLY A 475 7.55 74.33 -8.33
C GLY A 475 7.41 75.51 -9.29
N THR A 476 7.67 76.72 -8.80
CA THR A 476 7.66 77.93 -9.59
C THR A 476 8.90 78.00 -10.49
N ASN A 477 8.69 78.06 -11.79
CA ASN A 477 9.77 78.14 -12.77
C ASN A 477 9.76 79.57 -13.32
N GLU A 478 10.55 80.44 -12.74
CA GLU A 478 10.54 81.84 -13.07
C GLU A 478 11.97 82.41 -13.25
N TYR A 479 12.13 83.33 -14.14
CA TYR A 479 13.36 84.11 -14.26
C TYR A 479 13.05 85.55 -14.56
N THR A 480 13.82 86.47 -14.00
CA THR A 480 13.66 87.91 -14.23
C THR A 480 14.91 88.48 -14.87
N PHE A 481 14.76 89.05 -16.08
CA PHE A 481 15.80 89.89 -16.68
C PHE A 481 15.64 91.31 -16.20
N TYR A 482 16.74 91.87 -15.80
CA TYR A 482 16.79 93.28 -15.32
C TYR A 482 17.37 94.21 -16.35
N TYR A 483 16.95 95.46 -16.29
CA TYR A 483 17.29 96.49 -17.21
C TYR A 483 17.57 97.79 -16.47
N THR A 484 18.47 98.60 -17.00
CA THR A 484 18.76 99.99 -16.52
C THR A 484 18.37 100.99 -17.57
N LYS A 485 17.81 102.12 -17.14
CA LYS A 485 17.49 103.18 -18.08
C LYS A 485 18.73 103.67 -18.83
N ARG A 486 18.60 103.92 -20.10
CA ARG A 486 19.64 104.54 -20.92
C ARG A 486 19.74 105.99 -20.57
N ASN A 487 20.94 106.50 -20.39
CA ASN A 487 21.23 107.92 -20.11
C ASN A 487 21.94 108.62 -21.30
N ASP A 488 22.14 107.87 -22.37
CA ASP A 488 22.79 108.32 -23.61
C ASP A 488 21.77 108.65 -24.74
N LEU A 489 20.50 108.80 -24.41
CA LEU A 489 19.45 108.96 -25.39
C LEU A 489 19.21 110.45 -25.69
N SER A 490 19.27 110.82 -26.96
CA SER A 490 18.63 111.98 -27.50
C SER A 490 17.25 111.61 -28.01
N TYR A 491 16.21 112.21 -27.53
CA TYR A 491 14.90 111.79 -27.95
C TYR A 491 14.37 112.52 -29.18
N THR A 492 13.82 111.78 -30.06
CA THR A 492 12.90 112.25 -31.07
C THR A 492 11.51 111.86 -30.60
N VAL A 493 10.62 112.89 -30.50
CA VAL A 493 9.26 112.61 -30.08
C VAL A 493 8.51 111.97 -31.25
N TYR A 494 8.25 110.72 -31.19
CA TYR A 494 7.28 110.08 -32.06
C TYR A 494 5.97 109.98 -31.31
N TYR A 495 4.89 110.46 -31.90
CA TYR A 495 3.55 110.21 -31.38
C TYR A 495 3.08 108.89 -31.89
N LYS A 496 3.09 107.88 -31.05
CA LYS A 496 2.47 106.60 -31.37
C LYS A 496 1.03 106.59 -30.95
N GLU A 497 0.19 106.12 -31.83
CA GLU A 497 -1.21 105.83 -31.52
C GLU A 497 -1.26 104.65 -30.59
N GLN A 498 -1.97 104.70 -29.45
CA GLN A 498 -2.08 103.67 -28.45
C GLN A 498 -2.77 102.47 -29.06
N GLY A 499 -2.08 101.26 -29.13
CA GLY A 499 -2.66 99.98 -29.55
C GLY A 499 -2.22 99.46 -30.92
N THR A 500 -1.23 100.05 -31.59
CA THR A 500 -0.64 99.48 -32.79
C THR A 500 0.79 98.97 -32.54
N GLU A 501 1.14 97.78 -33.09
CA GLU A 501 2.49 97.19 -32.97
C GLU A 501 3.51 97.79 -33.96
N ASN A 502 3.15 98.84 -34.69
CA ASN A 502 4.03 99.44 -35.66
C ASN A 502 4.74 100.69 -35.07
N GLU A 503 6.05 100.70 -35.22
CA GLU A 503 6.87 101.88 -34.99
C GLU A 503 6.63 102.93 -36.05
#